data_b3f7083c86e17e353f59383144cf061e
#
_entry.id   b3f7083c86e17e353f59383144cf061e
#
_cell.length_a   1.000
_cell.length_b   1.000
_cell.length_c   1.000
_cell.angle_alpha   90.00
_cell.angle_beta   90.00
_cell.angle_gamma   90.00
#
_symmetry.space_group_name_H-M   'P 1'
#
loop_
_entity.id
_entity.type
_entity.pdbx_description
1 polymer ?
#
loop_
_entity_poly.entity_id
_entity_poly.type
_entity_poly.pdbx_seq_one_letter_code
_entity_poly.pdbx_strand_id
1 'polypeptide(L)'
;MAGHSKWANIQHRKGRQDEKRGKVWTRIIREIIVAARQGGGEVKENPRLRLAVEKAKAANMPADTVRKNIDKATGNLEGVSYEEIRYEGYGIGGAAIIVDCMTDNRVRTVAEVRHAFSKYGGNLGTEGSVAFQFKHCGQFVFAPGTSEDKVMEVALEAGAEDVITDDDGAIEVLCAPPDFEAVKNALEAAGLAPEVTEVTMRAENTIELAGDDAQRMQKLLDVIEDLDDVQDVYHNAEIGE
;
A
#
# COMPACT_ATOMS: atom_id res chain seq x y z
N MET A 1 1.07 30.37 -5.02
CA MET A 1 1.69 29.23 -4.32
C MET A 1 0.99 27.99 -4.84
N ALA A 2 1.65 27.20 -5.63
CA ALA A 2 1.09 25.91 -6.06
C ALA A 2 1.17 24.97 -4.84
N GLY A 3 0.07 24.83 -4.13
CA GLY A 3 -0.06 23.81 -3.11
C GLY A 3 0.16 22.46 -3.78
N HIS A 4 0.91 21.59 -3.14
CA HIS A 4 1.10 20.22 -3.63
C HIS A 4 -0.26 19.54 -3.65
N SER A 5 -0.85 19.43 -4.84
CA SER A 5 -2.16 18.82 -4.97
C SER A 5 -2.05 17.34 -4.62
N LYS A 6 -3.02 16.81 -3.91
CA LYS A 6 -3.10 15.38 -3.59
C LYS A 6 -3.05 14.54 -4.86
N TRP A 7 -3.67 15.00 -5.91
CA TRP A 7 -3.66 14.36 -7.21
C TRP A 7 -2.25 14.28 -7.81
N ALA A 8 -1.48 15.38 -7.76
CA ALA A 8 -0.09 15.40 -8.23
C ALA A 8 0.79 14.40 -7.46
N ASN A 9 0.64 14.33 -6.13
CA ASN A 9 1.36 13.37 -5.29
C ASN A 9 1.00 11.91 -5.64
N ILE A 10 -0.26 11.63 -5.92
CA ILE A 10 -0.71 10.31 -6.35
C ILE A 10 -0.12 9.93 -7.69
N GLN A 11 -0.14 10.85 -8.68
CA GLN A 11 0.44 10.61 -10.00
C GLN A 11 1.95 10.39 -9.93
N HIS A 12 2.66 11.16 -9.13
CA HIS A 12 4.09 10.98 -8.90
C HIS A 12 4.41 9.61 -8.29
N ARG A 13 3.66 9.20 -7.24
CA ARG A 13 3.81 7.88 -6.61
C ARG A 13 3.55 6.75 -7.60
N LYS A 14 2.48 6.85 -8.40
CA LYS A 14 2.10 5.85 -9.40
C LYS A 14 3.18 5.71 -10.47
N GLY A 15 3.69 6.81 -11.03
CA GLY A 15 4.77 6.79 -12.02
C GLY A 15 6.03 6.07 -11.51
N ARG A 16 6.42 6.33 -10.26
CA ARG A 16 7.59 5.67 -9.65
C ARG A 16 7.38 4.18 -9.38
N GLN A 17 6.18 3.76 -9.01
CA GLN A 17 5.85 2.34 -8.83
C GLN A 17 5.94 1.59 -10.16
N ASP A 18 5.55 2.20 -11.26
CA ASP A 18 5.63 1.61 -12.60
C ASP A 18 7.09 1.40 -13.05
N GLU A 19 8.03 2.22 -12.61
CA GLU A 19 9.46 2.06 -12.91
C GLU A 19 10.11 0.87 -12.17
N LYS A 20 9.57 0.47 -11.02
CA LYS A 20 10.14 -0.58 -10.14
C LYS A 20 9.59 -2.00 -10.40
N ARG A 21 9.24 -2.33 -11.64
CA ARG A 21 8.56 -3.60 -12.01
C ARG A 21 9.26 -4.89 -11.59
N GLY A 22 10.58 -4.90 -11.42
CA GLY A 22 11.36 -6.13 -11.19
C GLY A 22 11.04 -6.91 -9.90
N LYS A 23 10.51 -6.24 -8.86
CA LYS A 23 10.20 -6.86 -7.55
C LYS A 23 8.70 -7.08 -7.32
N VAL A 24 7.84 -6.61 -8.21
CA VAL A 24 6.38 -6.69 -8.07
C VAL A 24 5.91 -8.14 -7.94
N TRP A 25 6.38 -9.02 -8.81
CA TRP A 25 5.98 -10.43 -8.77
C TRP A 25 6.43 -11.14 -7.48
N THR A 26 7.64 -10.86 -7.00
CA THR A 26 8.13 -11.46 -5.76
C THR A 26 7.26 -11.06 -4.56
N ARG A 27 6.87 -9.79 -4.46
CA ARG A 27 5.97 -9.28 -3.41
C ARG A 27 4.59 -9.94 -3.50
N ILE A 28 4.02 -10.02 -4.70
CA ILE A 28 2.72 -10.65 -4.92
C ILE A 28 2.77 -12.15 -4.55
N ILE A 29 3.83 -12.86 -4.91
CA ILE A 29 4.01 -14.28 -4.56
C ILE A 29 4.08 -14.46 -3.05
N ARG A 30 4.81 -13.64 -2.32
CA ARG A 30 4.86 -13.68 -0.85
C ARG A 30 3.48 -13.43 -0.25
N GLU A 31 2.73 -12.44 -0.76
CA GLU A 31 1.36 -12.16 -0.33
C GLU A 31 0.42 -13.35 -0.58
N ILE A 32 0.49 -13.97 -1.75
CA ILE A 32 -0.29 -15.17 -2.08
C ILE A 32 0.02 -16.31 -1.09
N ILE A 33 1.29 -16.56 -0.81
CA ILE A 33 1.72 -17.63 0.12
C ILE A 33 1.19 -17.36 1.53
N VAL A 34 1.35 -16.15 2.04
CA VAL A 34 0.89 -15.78 3.38
C VAL A 34 -0.63 -15.85 3.46
N ALA A 35 -1.34 -15.27 2.50
CA ALA A 35 -2.80 -15.28 2.45
C ALA A 35 -3.37 -16.71 2.38
N ALA A 36 -2.80 -17.57 1.54
CA ALA A 36 -3.25 -18.96 1.41
C ALA A 36 -2.97 -19.79 2.67
N ARG A 37 -1.86 -19.56 3.36
CA ARG A 37 -1.56 -20.24 4.63
C ARG A 37 -2.48 -19.84 5.77
N GLN A 38 -2.85 -18.57 5.84
CA GLN A 38 -3.70 -18.06 6.92
C GLN A 38 -5.18 -18.36 6.70
N GLY A 39 -5.67 -18.23 5.48
CA GLY A 39 -7.10 -18.30 5.16
C GLY A 39 -7.51 -19.47 4.25
N GLY A 40 -6.56 -20.35 3.89
CA GLY A 40 -6.81 -21.43 2.94
C GLY A 40 -6.62 -21.05 1.48
N GLY A 41 -6.47 -22.05 0.61
CA GLY A 41 -6.18 -21.90 -0.82
C GLY A 41 -7.40 -21.63 -1.71
N GLU A 42 -8.61 -21.67 -1.15
CA GLU A 42 -9.83 -21.42 -1.92
C GLU A 42 -10.08 -19.91 -2.08
N VAL A 43 -9.84 -19.40 -3.29
CA VAL A 43 -9.88 -17.96 -3.61
C VAL A 43 -11.25 -17.35 -3.29
N LYS A 44 -12.35 -18.10 -3.48
CA LYS A 44 -13.71 -17.61 -3.22
C LYS A 44 -14.00 -17.39 -1.73
N GLU A 45 -13.34 -18.14 -0.87
CA GLU A 45 -13.56 -18.12 0.58
C GLU A 45 -12.51 -17.27 1.33
N ASN A 46 -11.44 -16.83 0.64
CA ASN A 46 -10.34 -16.09 1.22
C ASN A 46 -10.22 -14.69 0.58
N PRO A 47 -10.80 -13.64 1.18
CA PRO A 47 -10.76 -12.27 0.64
C PRO A 47 -9.36 -11.72 0.43
N ARG A 48 -8.43 -12.01 1.35
CA ARG A 48 -7.03 -11.59 1.23
C ARG A 48 -6.35 -12.24 0.03
N LEU A 49 -6.56 -13.54 -0.16
CA LEU A 49 -6.03 -14.27 -1.31
C LEU A 49 -6.64 -13.76 -2.62
N ARG A 50 -7.93 -13.46 -2.62
CA ARG A 50 -8.62 -12.90 -3.80
C ARG A 50 -8.01 -11.59 -4.25
N LEU A 51 -7.74 -10.65 -3.34
CA LEU A 51 -7.06 -9.40 -3.64
C LEU A 51 -5.64 -9.62 -4.17
N ALA A 52 -4.89 -10.58 -3.59
CA ALA A 52 -3.56 -10.91 -4.07
C ALA A 52 -3.58 -11.50 -5.50
N VAL A 53 -4.57 -12.35 -5.81
CA VAL A 53 -4.77 -12.91 -7.16
C VAL A 53 -5.17 -11.82 -8.17
N GLU A 54 -5.98 -10.86 -7.78
CA GLU A 54 -6.31 -9.71 -8.63
C GLU A 54 -5.08 -8.85 -8.95
N LYS A 55 -4.24 -8.57 -7.94
CA LYS A 55 -2.95 -7.89 -8.14
C LYS A 55 -2.03 -8.68 -9.08
N ALA A 56 -2.01 -10.01 -8.95
CA ALA A 56 -1.24 -10.87 -9.84
C ALA A 56 -1.71 -10.77 -11.31
N LYS A 57 -3.03 -10.75 -11.54
CA LYS A 57 -3.60 -10.54 -12.88
C LYS A 57 -3.24 -9.18 -13.45
N ALA A 58 -3.36 -8.12 -12.65
CA ALA A 58 -2.99 -6.76 -13.04
C ALA A 58 -1.50 -6.63 -13.39
N ALA A 59 -0.65 -7.41 -12.72
CA ALA A 59 0.79 -7.49 -12.99
C ALA A 59 1.16 -8.49 -14.11
N ASN A 60 0.18 -9.02 -14.84
CA ASN A 60 0.36 -10.01 -15.91
C ASN A 60 1.10 -11.29 -15.45
N MET A 61 0.88 -11.73 -14.22
CA MET A 61 1.42 -12.99 -13.72
C MET A 61 0.65 -14.18 -14.31
N PRO A 62 1.32 -15.21 -14.84
CA PRO A 62 0.65 -16.39 -15.36
C PRO A 62 -0.19 -17.10 -14.29
N ALA A 63 -1.41 -17.51 -14.64
CA ALA A 63 -2.32 -18.21 -13.72
C ALA A 63 -1.71 -19.49 -13.11
N ASP A 64 -0.88 -20.21 -13.88
CA ASP A 64 -0.14 -21.39 -13.39
C ASP A 64 0.87 -21.05 -12.30
N THR A 65 1.50 -19.87 -12.37
CA THR A 65 2.40 -19.39 -11.31
C THR A 65 1.64 -19.11 -10.04
N VAL A 66 0.48 -18.46 -10.14
CA VAL A 66 -0.42 -18.19 -9.00
C VAL A 66 -0.84 -19.51 -8.35
N ARG A 67 -1.39 -20.44 -9.13
CA ARG A 67 -1.85 -21.74 -8.64
C ARG A 67 -0.74 -22.54 -7.95
N LYS A 68 0.43 -22.64 -8.54
CA LYS A 68 1.60 -23.34 -7.95
C LYS A 68 2.00 -22.77 -6.58
N ASN A 69 1.90 -21.46 -6.38
CA ASN A 69 2.23 -20.84 -5.10
C ASN A 69 1.13 -21.05 -4.06
N ILE A 70 -0.13 -21.08 -4.46
CA ILE A 70 -1.24 -21.47 -3.57
C ILE A 70 -1.07 -22.92 -3.13
N ASP A 71 -0.83 -23.84 -4.06
CA ASP A 71 -0.64 -25.28 -3.78
C ASP A 71 0.56 -25.53 -2.85
N LYS A 72 1.67 -24.82 -3.05
CA LYS A 72 2.81 -24.88 -2.14
C LYS A 72 2.49 -24.37 -0.74
N ALA A 73 1.68 -23.32 -0.63
CA ALA A 73 1.33 -22.72 0.65
C ALA A 73 0.38 -23.60 1.48
N THR A 74 -0.52 -24.33 0.82
CA THR A 74 -1.55 -25.17 1.46
C THR A 74 -1.18 -26.64 1.55
N GLY A 75 -0.15 -27.08 0.82
CA GLY A 75 0.37 -28.44 0.85
C GLY A 75 1.22 -28.71 2.11
N ASN A 76 1.34 -30.01 2.48
CA ASN A 76 2.21 -30.46 3.57
C ASN A 76 3.71 -30.45 3.21
N LEU A 77 4.11 -29.79 2.15
CA LEU A 77 5.50 -29.68 1.77
C LEU A 77 6.19 -28.62 2.63
N GLU A 78 7.38 -28.91 3.11
CA GLU A 78 8.28 -27.97 3.77
C GLU A 78 8.59 -26.81 2.79
N GLY A 79 7.77 -25.78 2.82
CA GLY A 79 7.93 -24.57 2.03
C GLY A 79 8.42 -23.42 2.88
N VAL A 80 8.99 -22.41 2.24
CA VAL A 80 9.41 -21.18 2.90
C VAL A 80 8.21 -20.57 3.65
N SER A 81 8.39 -20.35 4.95
CA SER A 81 7.43 -19.65 5.79
C SER A 81 7.85 -18.19 5.91
N TYR A 82 6.94 -17.29 5.61
CA TYR A 82 7.17 -15.86 5.80
C TYR A 82 6.47 -15.39 7.08
N GLU A 83 7.22 -14.66 7.92
CA GLU A 83 6.71 -13.93 9.07
C GLU A 83 6.38 -12.51 8.64
N GLU A 84 5.21 -12.01 9.03
CA GLU A 84 4.82 -10.61 8.81
C GLU A 84 5.34 -9.76 9.96
N ILE A 85 6.05 -8.70 9.63
CA ILE A 85 6.64 -7.80 10.64
C ILE A 85 6.41 -6.36 10.18
N ARG A 86 5.98 -5.51 11.11
CA ARG A 86 5.88 -4.06 10.92
C ARG A 86 6.99 -3.36 11.65
N TYR A 87 7.72 -2.50 10.93
CA TYR A 87 8.68 -1.56 11.50
C TYR A 87 8.13 -0.15 11.39
N GLU A 88 8.47 0.67 12.39
CA GLU A 88 7.98 2.03 12.52
C GLU A 88 9.15 2.96 12.82
N GLY A 89 9.18 4.11 12.17
CA GLY A 89 10.26 5.07 12.37
C GLY A 89 9.93 6.45 11.81
N TYR A 90 10.89 7.33 11.94
CA TYR A 90 10.83 8.69 11.45
C TYR A 90 11.85 8.91 10.35
N GLY A 91 11.44 9.58 9.29
CA GLY A 91 12.30 10.05 8.20
C GLY A 91 12.67 11.52 8.35
N ILE A 92 13.00 12.12 7.24
CA ILE A 92 13.40 13.52 7.15
C ILE A 92 12.26 14.44 7.60
N GLY A 93 12.58 15.51 8.30
CA GLY A 93 11.61 16.48 8.81
C GLY A 93 10.64 15.93 9.85
N GLY A 94 10.92 14.75 10.41
CA GLY A 94 10.03 14.08 11.37
C GLY A 94 8.86 13.34 10.69
N ALA A 95 8.94 13.08 9.39
CA ALA A 95 7.92 12.33 8.69
C ALA A 95 7.81 10.90 9.23
N ALA A 96 6.60 10.47 9.55
CA ALA A 96 6.32 9.12 10.03
C ALA A 96 6.40 8.11 8.88
N ILE A 97 7.04 6.96 9.13
CA ILE A 97 7.19 5.88 8.16
C ILE A 97 6.80 4.55 8.80
N ILE A 98 5.92 3.80 8.12
CA ILE A 98 5.62 2.41 8.41
C ILE A 98 6.21 1.53 7.31
N VAL A 99 6.88 0.45 7.69
CA VAL A 99 7.48 -0.52 6.77
C VAL A 99 6.93 -1.89 7.09
N ASP A 100 6.09 -2.42 6.22
CA ASP A 100 5.55 -3.77 6.31
C ASP A 100 6.45 -4.74 5.56
N CYS A 101 6.89 -5.78 6.24
CA CYS A 101 7.80 -6.80 5.72
C CYS A 101 7.17 -8.19 5.79
N MET A 102 7.56 -9.02 4.83
CA MET A 102 7.38 -10.47 4.87
C MET A 102 8.75 -11.12 4.73
N THR A 103 9.18 -11.85 5.75
CA THR A 103 10.55 -12.36 5.79
C THR A 103 10.63 -13.79 6.32
N ASP A 104 11.58 -14.54 5.81
CA ASP A 104 12.03 -15.83 6.34
C ASP A 104 13.20 -15.68 7.31
N ASN A 105 13.72 -14.45 7.48
CA ASN A 105 14.86 -14.16 8.37
C ASN A 105 14.72 -12.78 9.03
N ARG A 106 14.10 -12.75 10.20
CA ARG A 106 13.85 -11.54 10.98
C ARG A 106 15.11 -10.76 11.34
N VAL A 107 16.21 -11.47 11.63
CA VAL A 107 17.48 -10.83 12.02
C VAL A 107 18.08 -10.05 10.85
N ARG A 108 18.07 -10.63 9.67
CA ARG A 108 18.49 -9.95 8.44
C ARG A 108 17.64 -8.71 8.20
N THR A 109 16.31 -8.86 8.20
CA THR A 109 15.39 -7.77 7.87
C THR A 109 15.52 -6.58 8.81
N VAL A 110 15.58 -6.78 10.13
CA VAL A 110 15.72 -5.67 11.07
C VAL A 110 17.05 -4.94 10.89
N ALA A 111 18.12 -5.65 10.56
CA ALA A 111 19.43 -5.06 10.32
C ALA A 111 19.42 -4.19 9.04
N GLU A 112 18.83 -4.67 7.97
CA GLU A 112 18.71 -3.94 6.69
C GLU A 112 17.83 -2.70 6.82
N VAL A 113 16.66 -2.82 7.46
CA VAL A 113 15.73 -1.70 7.68
C VAL A 113 16.40 -0.64 8.57
N ARG A 114 17.02 -1.05 9.68
CA ARG A 114 17.75 -0.11 10.58
C ARG A 114 18.87 0.60 9.85
N HIS A 115 19.65 -0.12 9.06
CA HIS A 115 20.73 0.47 8.27
C HIS A 115 20.20 1.52 7.28
N ALA A 116 19.12 1.22 6.57
CA ALA A 116 18.49 2.15 5.64
C ALA A 116 18.06 3.45 6.33
N PHE A 117 17.33 3.35 7.45
CA PHE A 117 16.95 4.53 8.23
C PHE A 117 18.17 5.34 8.67
N SER A 118 19.14 4.72 9.33
CA SER A 118 20.32 5.40 9.90
C SER A 118 21.19 6.05 8.85
N LYS A 119 21.41 5.37 7.71
CA LYS A 119 22.28 5.85 6.64
C LYS A 119 21.72 7.06 5.90
N TYR A 120 20.39 7.12 5.76
CA TYR A 120 19.71 8.15 4.95
C TYR A 120 19.00 9.21 5.79
N GLY A 121 19.35 9.34 7.07
CA GLY A 121 18.96 10.45 7.93
C GLY A 121 17.61 10.28 8.65
N GLY A 122 17.09 9.07 8.69
CA GLY A 122 15.95 8.70 9.51
C GLY A 122 16.35 8.01 10.81
N ASN A 123 15.36 7.58 11.55
CA ASN A 123 15.53 6.85 12.81
C ASN A 123 14.47 5.77 12.96
N LEU A 124 14.90 4.52 13.09
CA LEU A 124 13.99 3.41 13.38
C LEU A 124 13.56 3.47 14.85
N GLY A 125 12.26 3.55 15.09
CA GLY A 125 11.63 3.55 16.41
C GLY A 125 11.23 2.17 16.88
N THR A 126 10.43 2.15 17.93
CA THR A 126 9.80 0.96 18.48
C THR A 126 8.40 0.77 17.91
N GLU A 127 7.82 -0.40 18.10
CA GLU A 127 6.43 -0.69 17.75
C GLU A 127 5.48 0.33 18.42
N GLY A 128 4.51 0.84 17.66
CA GLY A 128 3.56 1.85 18.12
C GLY A 128 4.06 3.29 18.10
N SER A 129 5.31 3.53 17.67
CA SER A 129 5.87 4.89 17.67
C SER A 129 5.25 5.85 16.65
N VAL A 130 4.72 5.34 15.53
CA VAL A 130 4.12 6.15 14.47
C VAL A 130 2.77 5.65 13.96
N ALA A 131 2.41 4.38 14.19
CA ALA A 131 1.20 3.75 13.61
C ALA A 131 -0.09 4.48 14.00
N PHE A 132 -0.12 5.14 15.16
CA PHE A 132 -1.26 5.94 15.61
C PHE A 132 -1.56 7.16 14.73
N GLN A 133 -0.63 7.57 13.87
CA GLN A 133 -0.79 8.67 12.91
C GLN A 133 -1.45 8.21 11.60
N PHE A 134 -1.79 6.93 11.49
CA PHE A 134 -2.35 6.33 10.29
C PHE A 134 -3.65 5.60 10.59
N LYS A 135 -4.56 5.64 9.63
CA LYS A 135 -5.80 4.87 9.67
C LYS A 135 -5.71 3.71 8.67
N HIS A 136 -5.91 2.47 9.14
CA HIS A 136 -6.06 1.31 8.27
C HIS A 136 -7.44 1.36 7.60
N CYS A 137 -7.48 1.51 6.29
CA CYS A 137 -8.73 1.70 5.54
C CYS A 137 -8.63 1.22 4.09
N GLY A 138 -9.79 0.98 3.47
CA GLY A 138 -9.92 0.95 2.04
C GLY A 138 -9.95 2.37 1.46
N GLN A 139 -9.23 2.61 0.39
CA GLN A 139 -9.12 3.91 -0.26
C GLN A 139 -9.32 3.78 -1.77
N PHE A 140 -10.16 4.67 -2.29
CA PHE A 140 -10.37 4.83 -3.73
C PHE A 140 -10.18 6.31 -4.07
N VAL A 141 -9.37 6.61 -5.08
CA VAL A 141 -9.14 8.00 -5.50
C VAL A 141 -9.50 8.18 -6.95
N PHE A 142 -10.34 9.15 -7.22
CA PHE A 142 -10.80 9.52 -8.56
C PHE A 142 -10.09 10.78 -9.04
N ALA A 143 -9.84 10.83 -10.34
CA ALA A 143 -9.29 12.02 -10.99
C ALA A 143 -10.21 13.24 -10.86
N PRO A 144 -9.64 14.46 -10.86
CA PRO A 144 -10.40 15.68 -11.00
C PRO A 144 -11.34 15.62 -12.22
N GLY A 145 -12.56 16.15 -12.06
CA GLY A 145 -13.59 16.12 -13.09
C GLY A 145 -14.54 14.91 -13.03
N THR A 146 -14.30 13.97 -12.12
CA THR A 146 -15.27 12.90 -11.81
C THR A 146 -16.47 13.50 -11.09
N SER A 147 -17.69 12.99 -11.35
CA SER A 147 -18.91 13.46 -10.71
C SER A 147 -18.94 13.11 -9.23
N GLU A 148 -18.79 14.13 -8.36
CA GLU A 148 -18.81 13.97 -6.91
C GLU A 148 -20.14 13.39 -6.43
N ASP A 149 -21.28 13.91 -6.92
CA ASP A 149 -22.61 13.44 -6.53
C ASP A 149 -22.80 11.95 -6.81
N LYS A 150 -22.37 11.49 -7.98
CA LYS A 150 -22.46 10.08 -8.35
C LYS A 150 -21.56 9.18 -7.52
N VAL A 151 -20.32 9.62 -7.26
CA VAL A 151 -19.38 8.88 -6.39
C VAL A 151 -19.94 8.78 -4.99
N MET A 152 -20.42 9.89 -4.43
CA MET A 152 -20.99 9.95 -3.10
C MET A 152 -22.21 9.04 -2.94
N GLU A 153 -23.16 9.11 -3.85
CA GLU A 153 -24.36 8.26 -3.84
C GLU A 153 -24.00 6.77 -3.82
N VAL A 154 -23.17 6.33 -4.77
CA VAL A 154 -22.80 4.92 -4.93
C VAL A 154 -21.95 4.42 -3.75
N ALA A 155 -20.96 5.21 -3.34
CA ALA A 155 -20.02 4.81 -2.30
C ALA A 155 -20.69 4.70 -0.92
N LEU A 156 -21.50 5.69 -0.52
CA LEU A 156 -22.18 5.68 0.77
C LEU A 156 -23.23 4.57 0.85
N GLU A 157 -23.98 4.32 -0.22
CA GLU A 157 -24.93 3.19 -0.29
C GLU A 157 -24.21 1.83 -0.13
N ALA A 158 -22.98 1.71 -0.64
CA ALA A 158 -22.19 0.50 -0.57
C ALA A 158 -21.45 0.30 0.77
N GLY A 159 -21.48 1.26 1.68
CA GLY A 159 -20.87 1.17 3.01
C GLY A 159 -19.59 1.97 3.18
N ALA A 160 -19.29 2.95 2.31
CA ALA A 160 -18.21 3.88 2.55
C ALA A 160 -18.44 4.71 3.80
N GLU A 161 -17.37 5.01 4.54
CA GLU A 161 -17.42 5.83 5.76
C GLU A 161 -17.36 7.33 5.43
N ASP A 162 -16.59 7.68 4.39
CA ASP A 162 -16.36 9.08 4.03
C ASP A 162 -16.09 9.25 2.54
N VAL A 163 -16.46 10.41 2.02
CA VAL A 163 -16.15 10.87 0.65
C VAL A 163 -15.62 12.28 0.76
N ILE A 164 -14.38 12.49 0.38
CA ILE A 164 -13.66 13.76 0.52
C ILE A 164 -13.34 14.29 -0.87
N THR A 165 -13.71 15.53 -1.14
CA THR A 165 -13.28 16.24 -2.35
C THR A 165 -12.18 17.21 -1.98
N ASP A 166 -10.99 17.02 -2.58
CA ASP A 166 -9.85 17.89 -2.36
C ASP A 166 -9.92 19.17 -3.19
N ASP A 167 -9.14 20.17 -2.80
CA ASP A 167 -9.11 21.49 -3.46
C ASP A 167 -8.75 21.41 -4.97
N ASP A 168 -8.03 20.37 -5.39
CA ASP A 168 -7.68 20.10 -6.78
C ASP A 168 -8.79 19.37 -7.56
N GLY A 169 -9.91 19.03 -6.90
CA GLY A 169 -11.05 18.33 -7.47
C GLY A 169 -10.90 16.81 -7.50
N ALA A 170 -9.85 16.24 -6.95
CA ALA A 170 -9.74 14.80 -6.74
C ALA A 170 -10.74 14.35 -5.66
N ILE A 171 -11.31 13.16 -5.83
CA ILE A 171 -12.29 12.61 -4.89
C ILE A 171 -11.70 11.37 -4.24
N GLU A 172 -11.69 11.36 -2.92
CA GLU A 172 -11.25 10.24 -2.10
C GLU A 172 -12.43 9.58 -1.41
N VAL A 173 -12.59 8.28 -1.58
CA VAL A 173 -13.57 7.44 -0.87
C VAL A 173 -12.84 6.58 0.13
N LEU A 174 -13.30 6.57 1.38
CA LEU A 174 -12.74 5.78 2.47
C LEU A 174 -13.77 4.80 3.00
N CYS A 175 -13.34 3.58 3.29
CA CYS A 175 -14.16 2.57 3.95
C CYS A 175 -13.34 1.75 4.94
N ALA A 176 -14.02 1.03 5.82
CA ALA A 176 -13.35 0.00 6.64
C ALA A 176 -12.80 -1.13 5.76
N PRO A 177 -11.68 -1.75 6.10
CA PRO A 177 -11.09 -2.83 5.28
C PRO A 177 -12.06 -3.98 4.96
N PRO A 178 -12.95 -4.44 5.86
CA PRO A 178 -13.95 -5.47 5.53
C PRO A 178 -14.95 -5.06 4.45
N ASP A 179 -15.22 -3.77 4.30
CA ASP A 179 -16.20 -3.23 3.34
C ASP A 179 -15.56 -2.91 1.97
N PHE A 180 -14.23 -3.01 1.87
CA PHE A 180 -13.48 -2.64 0.68
C PHE A 180 -14.00 -3.32 -0.59
N GLU A 181 -14.23 -4.62 -0.55
CA GLU A 181 -14.66 -5.38 -1.73
C GLU A 181 -16.09 -4.98 -2.17
N ALA A 182 -16.99 -4.76 -1.22
CA ALA A 182 -18.36 -4.32 -1.52
C ALA A 182 -18.38 -2.94 -2.17
N VAL A 183 -17.61 -1.98 -1.63
CA VAL A 183 -17.49 -0.63 -2.19
C VAL A 183 -16.84 -0.67 -3.57
N LYS A 184 -15.75 -1.43 -3.73
CA LYS A 184 -15.09 -1.62 -5.03
C LYS A 184 -16.06 -2.11 -6.10
N ASN A 185 -16.78 -3.19 -5.81
CA ASN A 185 -17.72 -3.79 -6.74
C ASN A 185 -18.87 -2.85 -7.12
N ALA A 186 -19.38 -2.08 -6.16
CA ALA A 186 -20.42 -1.09 -6.40
C ALA A 186 -19.95 0.05 -7.32
N LEU A 187 -18.75 0.57 -7.09
CA LEU A 187 -18.14 1.59 -7.93
C LEU A 187 -17.92 1.10 -9.36
N GLU A 188 -17.40 -0.10 -9.52
CA GLU A 188 -17.20 -0.73 -10.83
C GLU A 188 -18.54 -0.96 -11.57
N ALA A 189 -19.57 -1.47 -10.87
CA ALA A 189 -20.90 -1.70 -11.44
C ALA A 189 -21.57 -0.39 -11.89
N ALA A 190 -21.27 0.73 -11.23
CA ALA A 190 -21.76 2.05 -11.62
C ALA A 190 -20.94 2.70 -12.77
N GLY A 191 -19.92 2.01 -13.29
CA GLY A 191 -19.04 2.53 -14.33
C GLY A 191 -18.07 3.62 -13.83
N LEU A 192 -17.81 3.67 -12.52
CA LEU A 192 -16.86 4.58 -11.90
C LEU A 192 -15.50 3.89 -11.81
N ALA A 193 -14.46 4.53 -12.37
CA ALA A 193 -13.10 3.99 -12.44
C ALA A 193 -12.15 4.84 -11.59
N PRO A 194 -11.84 4.43 -10.35
CA PRO A 194 -10.83 5.11 -9.55
C PRO A 194 -9.42 4.85 -10.13
N GLU A 195 -8.55 5.84 -9.97
CA GLU A 195 -7.13 5.72 -10.31
C GLU A 195 -6.32 4.97 -9.25
N VAL A 196 -6.78 5.02 -8.00
CA VAL A 196 -6.23 4.27 -6.87
C VAL A 196 -7.33 3.44 -6.25
N THR A 197 -7.03 2.17 -6.02
CA THR A 197 -7.93 1.20 -5.37
C THR A 197 -7.07 0.29 -4.51
N GLU A 198 -7.04 0.53 -3.21
CA GLU A 198 -6.16 -0.20 -2.29
C GLU A 198 -6.69 -0.23 -0.86
N VAL A 199 -6.29 -1.26 -0.11
CA VAL A 199 -6.33 -1.25 1.35
C VAL A 199 -4.98 -0.74 1.82
N THR A 200 -4.96 0.31 2.62
CA THR A 200 -3.75 1.08 2.95
C THR A 200 -3.73 1.56 4.40
N MET A 201 -2.58 2.07 4.82
CA MET A 201 -2.41 2.88 6.03
C MET A 201 -2.40 4.35 5.60
N ARG A 202 -3.55 5.01 5.74
CA ARG A 202 -3.72 6.41 5.35
C ARG A 202 -3.27 7.33 6.47
N ALA A 203 -2.37 8.26 6.16
CA ALA A 203 -1.94 9.27 7.12
C ALA A 203 -3.08 10.23 7.47
N GLU A 204 -3.28 10.50 8.74
CA GLU A 204 -4.27 11.48 9.21
C GLU A 204 -3.75 12.93 9.10
N ASN A 205 -2.43 13.09 9.23
CA ASN A 205 -1.74 14.37 9.07
C ASN A 205 -0.53 14.19 8.17
N THR A 206 -0.23 15.21 7.38
CA THR A 206 0.89 15.22 6.45
C THR A 206 1.96 16.22 6.85
N ILE A 207 3.19 15.99 6.41
CA ILE A 207 4.33 16.88 6.56
C ILE A 207 4.83 17.25 5.16
N GLU A 208 4.78 18.53 4.84
CA GLU A 208 5.30 19.04 3.57
C GLU A 208 6.83 19.10 3.62
N LEU A 209 7.48 18.51 2.63
CA LEU A 209 8.92 18.55 2.42
C LEU A 209 9.23 19.11 1.03
N ALA A 210 10.20 20.02 0.97
CA ALA A 210 10.62 20.65 -0.27
C ALA A 210 12.15 20.68 -0.38
N GLY A 211 12.66 20.91 -1.58
CA GLY A 211 14.10 21.06 -1.83
C GLY A 211 14.92 19.86 -1.39
N ASP A 212 16.03 20.12 -0.67
CA ASP A 212 16.96 19.07 -0.23
C ASP A 212 16.30 18.04 0.69
N ASP A 213 15.38 18.45 1.56
CA ASP A 213 14.68 17.54 2.46
C ASP A 213 13.73 16.61 1.72
N ALA A 214 13.05 17.11 0.68
CA ALA A 214 12.25 16.28 -0.21
C ALA A 214 13.10 15.21 -0.92
N GLN A 215 14.26 15.61 -1.44
CA GLN A 215 15.16 14.68 -2.12
C GLN A 215 15.74 13.63 -1.17
N ARG A 216 16.14 14.03 0.03
CA ARG A 216 16.64 13.11 1.06
C ARG A 216 15.56 12.13 1.52
N MET A 217 14.33 12.61 1.74
CA MET A 217 13.20 11.75 2.09
C MET A 217 12.91 10.75 0.98
N GLN A 218 12.87 11.20 -0.26
CA GLN A 218 12.65 10.33 -1.40
C GLN A 218 13.73 9.25 -1.51
N LYS A 219 15.00 9.61 -1.29
CA LYS A 219 16.11 8.66 -1.29
C LYS A 219 15.97 7.60 -0.18
N LEU A 220 15.54 8.01 1.01
CA LEU A 220 15.27 7.08 2.10
C LEU A 220 14.16 6.09 1.73
N LEU A 221 13.05 6.59 1.21
CA LEU A 221 11.92 5.75 0.78
C LEU A 221 12.34 4.76 -0.30
N ASP A 222 13.10 5.21 -1.30
CA ASP A 222 13.60 4.36 -2.39
C ASP A 222 14.45 3.20 -1.87
N VAL A 223 15.35 3.49 -0.95
CA VAL A 223 16.23 2.47 -0.39
C VAL A 223 15.44 1.46 0.46
N ILE A 224 14.48 1.93 1.26
CA ILE A 224 13.62 1.03 2.04
C ILE A 224 12.78 0.14 1.11
N GLU A 225 12.14 0.74 0.10
CA GLU A 225 11.33 0.00 -0.87
C GLU A 225 12.15 -1.00 -1.70
N ASP A 226 13.45 -0.79 -1.87
CA ASP A 226 14.33 -1.70 -2.59
C ASP A 226 14.77 -2.91 -1.78
N LEU A 227 14.54 -2.95 -0.47
CA LEU A 227 14.83 -4.11 0.36
C LEU A 227 13.93 -5.29 -0.03
N ASP A 228 14.52 -6.49 -0.12
CA ASP A 228 13.83 -7.68 -0.63
C ASP A 228 12.67 -8.15 0.24
N ASP A 229 12.75 -7.94 1.55
CA ASP A 229 11.74 -8.36 2.51
C ASP A 229 10.63 -7.31 2.71
N VAL A 230 10.77 -6.11 2.16
CA VAL A 230 9.78 -5.04 2.26
C VAL A 230 8.64 -5.28 1.25
N GLN A 231 7.42 -5.33 1.77
CA GLN A 231 6.19 -5.45 0.99
C GLN A 231 5.58 -4.08 0.69
N ASP A 232 5.36 -3.28 1.73
CA ASP A 232 4.73 -1.97 1.62
C ASP A 232 5.45 -0.94 2.50
N VAL A 233 5.47 0.30 2.04
CA VAL A 233 5.97 1.45 2.79
C VAL A 233 4.89 2.52 2.79
N TYR A 234 4.50 2.95 3.98
CA TYR A 234 3.54 4.04 4.18
C TYR A 234 4.24 5.20 4.88
N HIS A 235 3.91 6.41 4.50
CA HIS A 235 4.50 7.60 5.11
C HIS A 235 3.52 8.79 5.04
N ASN A 236 3.78 9.80 5.86
CA ASN A 236 2.99 11.03 5.88
C ASN A 236 3.70 12.24 5.28
N ALA A 237 4.81 12.03 4.56
CA ALA A 237 5.48 13.11 3.84
C ALA A 237 4.77 13.44 2.53
N GLU A 238 4.49 14.72 2.31
CA GLU A 238 4.18 15.29 1.00
C GLU A 238 5.48 15.81 0.40
N ILE A 239 5.94 15.14 -0.66
CA ILE A 239 7.23 15.41 -1.27
C ILE A 239 6.99 16.32 -2.47
N GLY A 240 7.37 17.58 -2.30
CA GLY A 240 7.33 18.59 -3.36
C GLY A 240 8.57 18.59 -4.26
N GLU A 241 8.42 19.20 -5.44
CA GLU A 241 9.56 19.48 -6.33
C GLU A 241 10.52 20.51 -5.73
#